data_10ca33ebe4d7a09127dfc7f8cf11bd5f
#
_entry.id   10ca33ebe4d7a09127dfc7f8cf11bd5f
#
_cell.length_a   1.000
_cell.length_b   1.000
_cell.length_c   1.000
_cell.angle_alpha   90.00
_cell.angle_beta   90.00
_cell.angle_gamma   90.00
#
_symmetry.space_group_name_H-M   'P 1'
#
loop_
_entity.id
_entity.type
_entity.pdbx_description
1 polymer ?
#
loop_
_entity_poly.entity_id
_entity_poly.type
_entity_poly.pdbx_seq_one_letter_code
_entity_poly.pdbx_strand_id
1 'polypeptide(L)'
;MTIDCADPYALARFWAEVLDGTLGADDNPGDPEAVVESAGASLLFIRVPDGKSVKNRVHLDVQPQDRTRDEEVERLLALGATLFEDHRTPDGKGWATLTDLEGNEFCVERSAAERIATEAATG
;
A
#
# COMPACT_ATOMS: atom_id res chain seq x y z
N MET A 1 -12.17 -6.13 -2.64
CA MET A 1 -11.39 -5.82 -3.84
C MET A 1 -10.53 -7.01 -4.22
N THR A 2 -10.45 -7.33 -5.50
CA THR A 2 -9.61 -8.42 -6.00
C THR A 2 -8.46 -7.86 -6.81
N ILE A 3 -7.26 -8.38 -6.57
CA ILE A 3 -6.04 -7.97 -7.26
C ILE A 3 -5.44 -9.20 -7.95
N ASP A 4 -5.28 -9.12 -9.25
CA ASP A 4 -4.61 -10.14 -10.04
C ASP A 4 -3.09 -10.00 -9.87
N CYS A 5 -2.38 -11.11 -9.74
CA CYS A 5 -0.94 -11.07 -9.45
C CYS A 5 -0.24 -12.36 -9.88
N ALA A 6 1.08 -12.37 -9.76
CA ALA A 6 1.88 -13.56 -10.06
C ALA A 6 2.05 -14.45 -8.83
N ASP A 7 2.24 -13.87 -7.65
CA ASP A 7 2.48 -14.59 -6.40
C ASP A 7 1.55 -14.08 -5.31
N PRO A 8 0.34 -14.66 -5.18
CA PRO A 8 -0.65 -14.19 -4.22
C PRO A 8 -0.18 -14.16 -2.77
N TYR A 9 0.49 -15.22 -2.30
CA TYR A 9 0.91 -15.29 -0.91
C TYR A 9 1.93 -14.21 -0.56
N ALA A 10 2.95 -14.04 -1.38
CA ALA A 10 4.00 -13.03 -1.14
C ALA A 10 3.41 -11.62 -1.18
N LEU A 11 2.54 -11.34 -2.15
CA LEU A 11 1.92 -10.04 -2.27
C LEU A 11 0.94 -9.77 -1.12
N ALA A 12 0.17 -10.78 -0.72
CA ALA A 12 -0.75 -10.67 0.41
C ALA A 12 0.01 -10.40 1.71
N ARG A 13 1.16 -11.05 1.94
CA ARG A 13 1.98 -10.77 3.12
C ARG A 13 2.43 -9.31 3.17
N PHE A 14 2.85 -8.78 2.05
CA PHE A 14 3.24 -7.36 1.95
C PHE A 14 2.06 -6.46 2.32
N TRP A 15 0.89 -6.67 1.72
CA TRP A 15 -0.28 -5.83 1.97
C TRP A 15 -0.86 -5.99 3.37
N ALA A 16 -0.72 -7.18 3.98
CA ALA A 16 -1.08 -7.37 5.39
C ALA A 16 -0.25 -6.46 6.30
N GLU A 17 1.04 -6.33 6.02
CA GLU A 17 1.90 -5.41 6.76
C GLU A 17 1.54 -3.94 6.49
N VAL A 18 1.24 -3.58 5.24
CA VAL A 18 0.87 -2.21 4.87
C VAL A 18 -0.41 -1.78 5.60
N LEU A 19 -1.40 -2.66 5.63
CA LEU A 19 -2.74 -2.35 6.15
C LEU A 19 -2.93 -2.71 7.62
N ASP A 20 -1.90 -3.24 8.28
CA ASP A 20 -2.00 -3.80 9.63
C ASP A 20 -3.14 -4.83 9.68
N GLY A 21 -3.18 -5.68 8.68
CA GLY A 21 -4.22 -6.68 8.48
C GLY A 21 -3.74 -8.08 8.80
N THR A 22 -4.61 -9.05 8.52
CA THR A 22 -4.36 -10.46 8.80
C THR A 22 -4.48 -11.28 7.53
N LEU A 23 -3.50 -12.15 7.29
CA LEU A 23 -3.59 -13.16 6.22
C LEU A 23 -4.63 -14.22 6.56
N GLY A 24 -5.26 -14.78 5.54
CA GLY A 24 -6.15 -15.93 5.72
C GLY A 24 -5.44 -17.09 6.41
N ALA A 25 -6.12 -17.71 7.39
CA ALA A 25 -5.51 -18.75 8.22
C ALA A 25 -5.06 -19.98 7.43
N ASP A 26 -5.71 -20.24 6.28
CA ASP A 26 -5.42 -21.40 5.44
C ASP A 26 -4.55 -21.05 4.23
N ASP A 27 -4.07 -19.81 4.11
CA ASP A 27 -3.23 -19.39 3.00
C ASP A 27 -1.78 -19.81 3.23
N ASN A 28 -1.16 -20.36 2.19
CA ASN A 28 0.19 -20.89 2.24
C ASN A 28 1.00 -20.45 1.03
N PRO A 29 2.36 -20.42 1.14
CA PRO A 29 3.20 -20.12 -0.01
C PRO A 29 2.88 -21.03 -1.19
N GLY A 30 2.77 -20.43 -2.38
CA GLY A 30 2.48 -21.16 -3.60
C GLY A 30 1.00 -21.35 -3.90
N ASP A 31 0.10 -20.97 -3.00
CA ASP A 31 -1.33 -21.08 -3.24
C ASP A 31 -1.77 -20.16 -4.39
N PRO A 32 -2.82 -20.57 -5.15
CA PRO A 32 -3.33 -19.75 -6.25
C PRO A 32 -4.12 -18.53 -5.79
N GLU A 33 -4.48 -18.44 -4.52
CA GLU A 33 -5.20 -17.33 -3.94
C GLU A 33 -4.71 -17.05 -2.53
N ALA A 34 -4.85 -15.81 -2.09
CA ALA A 34 -4.60 -15.41 -0.71
C ALA A 34 -5.47 -14.21 -0.37
N VAL A 35 -5.83 -14.07 0.90
CA VAL A 35 -6.71 -12.98 1.34
C VAL A 35 -6.07 -12.20 2.48
N VAL A 36 -6.32 -10.88 2.49
CA VAL A 36 -5.96 -9.99 3.59
C VAL A 36 -7.22 -9.34 4.11
N GLU A 37 -7.45 -9.47 5.40
CA GLU A 37 -8.54 -8.78 6.09
C GLU A 37 -7.96 -7.67 6.96
N SER A 38 -8.50 -6.47 6.84
CA SER A 38 -8.13 -5.34 7.68
C SER A 38 -9.38 -4.57 8.08
N ALA A 39 -9.24 -3.62 9.00
CA ALA A 39 -10.36 -2.82 9.46
C ALA A 39 -11.00 -2.00 8.34
N GLY A 40 -10.20 -1.58 7.36
CA GLY A 40 -10.68 -0.70 6.28
C GLY A 40 -10.90 -1.39 4.95
N ALA A 41 -10.43 -2.62 4.77
CA ALA A 41 -10.50 -3.26 3.46
C ALA A 41 -10.31 -4.77 3.55
N SER A 42 -10.91 -5.47 2.60
CA SER A 42 -10.65 -6.88 2.35
C SER A 42 -10.08 -7.01 0.95
N LEU A 43 -8.90 -7.62 0.83
CA LEU A 43 -8.21 -7.81 -0.44
C LEU A 43 -8.04 -9.28 -0.74
N LEU A 44 -8.49 -9.69 -1.92
CA LEU A 44 -8.28 -11.05 -2.43
C LEU A 44 -7.23 -10.98 -3.53
N PHE A 45 -6.19 -11.79 -3.44
CA PHE A 45 -5.12 -11.88 -4.44
C PHE A 45 -5.27 -13.18 -5.20
N ILE A 46 -5.33 -13.11 -6.53
CA ILE A 46 -5.52 -14.28 -7.38
C ILE A 46 -4.39 -14.35 -8.39
N ARG A 47 -3.81 -15.54 -8.54
CA ARG A 47 -2.76 -15.77 -9.54
C ARG A 47 -3.34 -15.73 -10.95
N VAL A 48 -2.69 -14.94 -11.81
CA VAL A 48 -2.99 -14.87 -13.23
C VAL A 48 -1.70 -15.03 -14.03
N PRO A 49 -1.76 -15.51 -15.29
CA PRO A 49 -0.56 -15.68 -16.12
C PRO A 49 0.03 -14.38 -16.64
N ASP A 50 -0.79 -13.32 -16.69
CA ASP A 50 -0.38 -12.04 -17.28
C ASP A 50 0.33 -11.17 -16.23
N GLY A 51 1.54 -10.70 -16.55
CA GLY A 51 2.25 -9.75 -15.70
C GLY A 51 1.73 -8.33 -15.88
N LYS A 52 2.02 -7.48 -14.88
CA LYS A 52 1.70 -6.05 -14.97
C LYS A 52 2.60 -5.39 -16.01
N SER A 53 2.02 -4.67 -16.98
CA SER A 53 2.78 -4.03 -18.05
C SER A 53 2.49 -2.54 -18.21
N VAL A 54 1.38 -2.04 -17.66
CA VAL A 54 1.00 -0.62 -17.75
C VAL A 54 0.70 -0.07 -16.36
N LYS A 55 0.69 1.27 -16.25
CA LYS A 55 0.36 1.93 -15.00
C LYS A 55 -1.06 1.56 -14.55
N ASN A 56 -1.24 1.34 -13.25
CA ASN A 56 -2.56 1.09 -12.69
C ASN A 56 -3.48 2.28 -12.93
N ARG A 57 -4.71 2.00 -13.30
CA ARG A 57 -5.74 3.03 -13.43
C ARG A 57 -6.53 3.22 -12.13
N VAL A 58 -6.48 2.23 -11.26
CA VAL A 58 -7.04 2.29 -9.90
C VAL A 58 -5.90 2.03 -8.93
N HIS A 59 -5.74 2.85 -7.92
CA HIS A 59 -4.71 2.66 -6.91
C HIS A 59 -5.27 2.95 -5.52
N LEU A 60 -4.71 2.28 -4.52
CA LEU A 60 -5.08 2.49 -3.13
C LEU A 60 -4.33 3.71 -2.60
N ASP A 61 -4.99 4.47 -1.74
CA ASP A 61 -4.38 5.55 -0.98
C ASP A 61 -4.27 5.08 0.47
N VAL A 62 -3.04 5.01 0.97
CA VAL A 62 -2.75 4.54 2.33
C VAL A 62 -2.56 5.75 3.23
N GLN A 63 -3.35 5.81 4.31
CA GLN A 63 -3.20 6.84 5.32
C GLN A 63 -2.70 6.20 6.61
N PRO A 64 -1.46 6.54 7.07
CA PRO A 64 -0.95 5.97 8.30
C PRO A 64 -1.75 6.46 9.51
N GLN A 65 -1.87 5.59 10.54
CA GLN A 65 -2.66 5.88 11.74
C GLN A 65 -1.76 6.37 12.89
N ASP A 66 -0.66 5.67 13.14
CA ASP A 66 0.18 5.87 14.32
C ASP A 66 1.53 6.50 14.00
N ARG A 67 1.72 6.98 12.78
CA ARG A 67 2.99 7.55 12.33
C ARG A 67 2.76 8.59 11.26
N THR A 68 3.81 9.34 10.94
CA THR A 68 3.74 10.34 9.87
C THR A 68 3.81 9.68 8.50
N ARG A 69 3.42 10.43 7.47
CA ARG A 69 3.57 10.00 6.07
C ARG A 69 5.01 9.56 5.78
N ASP A 70 5.99 10.37 6.18
CA ASP A 70 7.39 10.07 5.87
C ASP A 70 7.89 8.84 6.61
N GLU A 71 7.49 8.65 7.86
CA GLU A 71 7.79 7.42 8.60
C GLU A 71 7.17 6.21 7.93
N GLU A 72 5.95 6.34 7.43
CA GLU A 72 5.28 5.26 6.72
C GLU A 72 5.99 4.92 5.41
N VAL A 73 6.40 5.93 4.63
CA VAL A 73 7.16 5.71 3.40
C VAL A 73 8.42 4.90 3.70
N GLU A 74 9.19 5.28 4.72
CA GLU A 74 10.41 4.56 5.08
C GLU A 74 10.12 3.12 5.52
N ARG A 75 9.05 2.93 6.29
CA ARG A 75 8.63 1.58 6.71
C ARG A 75 8.30 0.69 5.51
N LEU A 76 7.54 1.23 4.55
CA LEU A 76 7.13 0.45 3.38
C LEU A 76 8.29 0.16 2.43
N LEU A 77 9.24 1.09 2.29
CA LEU A 77 10.45 0.84 1.53
C LEU A 77 11.26 -0.31 2.15
N ALA A 78 11.32 -0.37 3.48
CA ALA A 78 11.99 -1.47 4.18
C ALA A 78 11.29 -2.81 3.98
N LEU A 79 9.98 -2.80 3.72
CA LEU A 79 9.21 -4.02 3.42
C LEU A 79 9.34 -4.48 1.97
N GLY A 80 9.97 -3.69 1.11
CA GLY A 80 10.20 -4.05 -0.28
C GLY A 80 9.49 -3.18 -1.31
N ALA A 81 8.73 -2.18 -0.89
CA ALA A 81 8.14 -1.22 -1.83
C ALA A 81 9.23 -0.38 -2.51
N THR A 82 8.90 0.17 -3.66
CA THR A 82 9.81 1.07 -4.39
C THR A 82 9.15 2.44 -4.52
N LEU A 83 9.92 3.50 -4.36
CA LEU A 83 9.43 4.85 -4.60
C LEU A 83 9.31 5.06 -6.12
N PHE A 84 8.11 5.37 -6.58
CA PHE A 84 7.81 5.55 -8.00
C PHE A 84 7.80 7.02 -8.39
N GLU A 85 7.01 7.85 -7.68
CA GLU A 85 6.99 9.29 -7.88
C GLU A 85 6.84 9.98 -6.52
N ASP A 86 7.60 11.05 -6.31
CA ASP A 86 7.54 11.79 -5.04
C ASP A 86 6.85 13.13 -5.26
N HIS A 87 5.64 13.24 -4.74
CA HIS A 87 4.83 14.46 -4.83
C HIS A 87 4.77 15.18 -3.47
N ARG A 88 5.67 14.84 -2.56
CA ARG A 88 5.74 15.51 -1.26
C ARG A 88 6.34 16.90 -1.44
N THR A 89 5.79 17.89 -0.75
CA THR A 89 6.22 19.28 -0.84
C THR A 89 6.82 19.76 0.49
N PRO A 90 7.70 20.80 0.45
CA PRO A 90 8.38 21.27 1.67
C PRO A 90 7.44 21.81 2.75
N ASP A 91 6.22 22.17 2.41
CA ASP A 91 5.22 22.66 3.36
C ASP A 91 4.52 21.55 4.15
N GLY A 92 4.94 20.30 3.98
CA GLY A 92 4.38 19.13 4.64
C GLY A 92 3.18 18.53 3.93
N LYS A 93 2.81 19.04 2.77
CA LYS A 93 1.69 18.54 1.97
C LYS A 93 2.16 17.57 0.90
N GLY A 94 1.21 17.07 0.11
CA GLY A 94 1.48 16.14 -0.97
C GLY A 94 1.49 14.69 -0.51
N TRP A 95 1.94 13.83 -1.41
CA TRP A 95 1.93 12.38 -1.19
C TRP A 95 3.14 11.75 -1.86
N ALA A 96 3.41 10.48 -1.56
CA ALA A 96 4.41 9.69 -2.25
C ALA A 96 3.71 8.52 -2.95
N THR A 97 4.05 8.29 -4.22
CA THR A 97 3.58 7.12 -4.97
C THR A 97 4.65 6.05 -4.91
N LEU A 98 4.29 4.89 -4.39
CA LEU A 98 5.15 3.73 -4.27
C LEU A 98 4.62 2.62 -5.17
N THR A 99 5.45 1.60 -5.39
CA THR A 99 4.98 0.35 -6.02
C THR A 99 5.13 -0.79 -5.02
N ASP A 100 4.19 -1.75 -5.08
CA ASP A 100 4.27 -2.95 -4.27
C ASP A 100 5.27 -3.96 -4.88
N LEU A 101 5.32 -5.18 -4.36
CA LEU A 101 6.28 -6.18 -4.79
C LEU A 101 6.11 -6.61 -6.24
N GLU A 102 4.95 -6.35 -6.84
CA GLU A 102 4.68 -6.67 -8.24
C GLU A 102 4.53 -5.45 -9.13
N GLY A 103 4.92 -4.28 -8.63
CA GLY A 103 4.94 -3.05 -9.40
C GLY A 103 3.61 -2.30 -9.44
N ASN A 104 2.62 -2.68 -8.62
CA ASN A 104 1.35 -1.96 -8.57
C ASN A 104 1.53 -0.64 -7.83
N GLU A 105 1.14 0.47 -8.46
CA GLU A 105 1.25 1.79 -7.88
C GLU A 105 0.20 2.00 -6.78
N PHE A 106 0.62 2.58 -5.66
CA PHE A 106 -0.26 3.03 -4.59
C PHE A 106 0.33 4.29 -3.96
N CYS A 107 -0.51 5.06 -3.27
CA CYS A 107 -0.09 6.34 -2.71
C CYS A 107 -0.08 6.30 -1.20
N VAL A 108 0.90 6.98 -0.60
CA VAL A 108 0.98 7.19 0.84
C VAL A 108 0.68 8.65 1.12
N GLU A 109 -0.37 8.89 1.89
CA GLU A 109 -0.85 10.22 2.23
C GLU A 109 -0.44 10.61 3.65
N ARG A 110 -0.61 11.89 3.99
CA ARG A 110 -0.45 12.38 5.34
C ARG A 110 -1.42 11.66 6.28
N SER A 111 -1.01 11.44 7.53
CA SER A 111 -1.91 10.98 8.56
C SER A 111 -3.00 12.02 8.82
N ALA A 112 -4.08 11.63 9.51
CA ALA A 112 -5.12 12.58 9.88
C ALA A 112 -4.56 13.71 10.74
N ALA A 113 -3.67 13.39 11.67
CA ALA A 113 -3.02 14.40 12.54
C ALA A 113 -2.17 15.37 11.72
N GLU A 114 -1.43 14.88 10.74
CA GLU A 114 -0.62 15.73 9.87
C GLU A 114 -1.49 16.64 9.00
N ARG A 115 -2.62 16.15 8.52
CA ARG A 115 -3.55 16.96 7.72
C ARG A 115 -4.08 18.13 8.52
N ILE A 116 -4.49 17.87 9.76
CA ILE A 116 -4.97 18.92 10.67
C ILE A 116 -3.87 19.95 10.90
N ALA A 117 -2.65 19.51 11.20
CA ALA A 117 -1.52 20.39 11.47
C ALA A 117 -1.15 21.26 10.26
N THR A 118 -1.10 20.66 9.06
CA THR A 118 -0.73 21.41 7.85
C THR A 118 -1.83 22.37 7.40
N GLU A 119 -3.09 22.02 7.59
CA GLU A 119 -4.22 22.90 7.28
C GLU A 119 -4.29 24.06 8.27
N ALA A 120 -4.04 23.82 9.56
CA ALA A 120 -4.00 24.86 10.57
C ALA A 120 -2.86 25.85 10.31
N ALA A 121 -1.71 25.38 9.82
CA ALA A 121 -0.57 26.24 9.51
C ALA A 121 -0.83 27.16 8.32
N THR A 122 -1.73 26.79 7.41
CA THR A 122 -2.06 27.56 6.22
C THR A 122 -3.32 28.42 6.39
N GLY A 123 -4.04 28.17 7.46
CA GLY A 123 -5.28 28.91 7.78
C GLY A 123 -4.98 30.14 8.59
#